data_bf6d3a74109126804d9553bd56f690a2
#
_entry.id   bf6d3a74109126804d9553bd56f690a2
#
_cell.length_a   1.000
_cell.length_b   1.000
_cell.length_c   1.000
_cell.angle_alpha   90.00
_cell.angle_beta   90.00
_cell.angle_gamma   90.00
#
_symmetry.space_group_name_H-M   'P 1'
#
loop_
_entity.id
_entity.type
_entity.pdbx_description
1 polymer ?
#
loop_
_entity_poly.entity_id
_entity_poly.type
_entity_poly.pdbx_seq_one_letter_code
_entity_poly.pdbx_strand_id
1 'polypeptide(L)'
;MNTLFSGEYHVHHGDCITHMATMPPACVDFSVFSPPFPALYAYTSSASDLGNSENLKHEGKLHFSFFFRQFARVLKPGRAVVVHCMQLPRMKRTGEVGLFDFRGLLIRLGERAGLVYEYDWLIRKNPQGQAIRTKSREMQFAGLESDRARCRGALGDYLIKFRAPGVNDTPIRSRGQVSRNDWIAWAEAAWMDIDESDTLNKAEGRGEDDTRHICPLQIPVIRRCVKLFSEPGEVVFSPFTGIGSEGYVAVSEGRRFYGCELKDEYHATALRNLSRGMNERVSERETSLFAEEARP
;
A
#
# COMPACT_ATOMS: atom_id res chain seq x y z
N MET A 1 -24.05 -9.95 12.46
CA MET A 1 -22.86 -9.43 11.76
C MET A 1 -21.66 -9.61 12.69
N ASN A 2 -20.70 -10.46 12.34
CA ASN A 2 -19.45 -10.54 13.11
C ASN A 2 -18.64 -9.27 12.84
N THR A 3 -18.67 -8.33 13.75
CA THR A 3 -17.81 -7.14 13.69
C THR A 3 -16.39 -7.55 14.02
N LEU A 4 -15.46 -7.38 13.07
CA LEU A 4 -14.03 -7.69 13.23
C LEU A 4 -13.45 -6.97 14.46
N PHE A 5 -13.92 -5.75 14.74
CA PHE A 5 -13.53 -4.92 15.89
C PHE A 5 -14.61 -3.87 16.18
N SER A 6 -14.54 -3.25 17.35
CA SER A 6 -15.38 -2.11 17.74
C SER A 6 -14.68 -0.79 17.44
N GLY A 7 -15.45 0.26 17.09
CA GLY A 7 -14.91 1.59 16.80
C GLY A 7 -14.54 1.82 15.32
N GLU A 8 -13.88 2.95 15.06
CA GLU A 8 -13.56 3.41 13.71
C GLU A 8 -12.24 2.84 13.20
N TYR A 9 -11.28 2.54 14.08
CA TYR A 9 -10.03 1.91 13.70
C TYR A 9 -9.45 1.03 14.80
N HIS A 10 -8.61 0.08 14.36
CA HIS A 10 -7.78 -0.76 15.22
C HIS A 10 -6.49 -1.11 14.50
N VAL A 11 -5.36 -1.07 15.21
CA VAL A 11 -4.08 -1.56 14.72
C VAL A 11 -3.56 -2.63 15.67
N HIS A 12 -3.49 -3.86 15.18
CA HIS A 12 -2.87 -4.97 15.91
C HIS A 12 -1.36 -4.80 15.91
N HIS A 13 -0.75 -4.83 17.09
CA HIS A 13 0.70 -4.83 17.23
C HIS A 13 1.23 -6.25 17.16
N GLY A 14 1.86 -6.62 16.03
CA GLY A 14 2.40 -7.96 15.83
C GLY A 14 2.48 -8.40 14.37
N ASP A 15 2.87 -9.67 14.19
CA ASP A 15 2.99 -10.28 12.86
C ASP A 15 1.63 -10.44 12.17
N CYS A 16 1.53 -9.90 10.96
CA CYS A 16 0.30 -9.93 10.20
C CYS A 16 -0.13 -11.33 9.75
N ILE A 17 0.80 -12.23 9.45
CA ILE A 17 0.47 -13.59 8.97
C ILE A 17 -0.18 -14.38 10.11
N THR A 18 0.46 -14.39 11.26
CA THR A 18 -0.05 -15.06 12.47
C THR A 18 -1.39 -14.46 12.89
N HIS A 19 -1.50 -13.13 12.88
CA HIS A 19 -2.73 -12.47 13.24
C HIS A 19 -3.86 -12.76 12.25
N MET A 20 -3.62 -12.62 10.95
CA MET A 20 -4.63 -12.98 9.94
C MET A 20 -5.15 -14.40 10.10
N ALA A 21 -4.32 -15.36 10.54
CA ALA A 21 -4.77 -16.74 10.77
C ALA A 21 -5.88 -16.83 11.83
N THR A 22 -5.95 -15.89 12.76
CA THR A 22 -7.00 -15.80 13.80
C THR A 22 -8.22 -14.99 13.38
N MET A 23 -8.10 -14.15 12.33
CA MET A 23 -9.22 -13.35 11.81
C MET A 23 -10.31 -14.24 11.22
N PRO A 24 -11.59 -13.85 11.32
CA PRO A 24 -12.67 -14.53 10.60
C PRO A 24 -12.44 -14.51 9.07
N PRO A 25 -12.89 -15.51 8.34
CA PRO A 25 -12.89 -15.45 6.88
C PRO A 25 -13.86 -14.36 6.39
N ALA A 26 -13.60 -13.81 5.22
CA ALA A 26 -14.49 -12.85 4.54
C ALA A 26 -14.91 -11.65 5.45
N CYS A 27 -13.95 -11.07 6.19
CA CYS A 27 -14.20 -9.96 7.11
C CYS A 27 -13.67 -8.59 6.62
N VAL A 28 -12.91 -8.56 5.52
CA VAL A 28 -12.29 -7.37 4.95
C VAL A 28 -13.03 -6.97 3.68
N ASP A 29 -13.42 -5.69 3.57
CA ASP A 29 -14.11 -5.15 2.40
C ASP A 29 -13.15 -4.71 1.29
N PHE A 30 -12.06 -4.06 1.66
CA PHE A 30 -11.04 -3.58 0.74
C PHE A 30 -9.66 -3.58 1.40
N SER A 31 -8.62 -3.67 0.59
CA SER A 31 -7.25 -3.49 1.08
C SER A 31 -6.40 -2.76 0.06
N VAL A 32 -5.57 -1.85 0.55
CA VAL A 32 -4.48 -1.23 -0.20
C VAL A 32 -3.26 -1.20 0.70
N PHE A 33 -2.11 -1.63 0.18
CA PHE A 33 -0.88 -1.67 0.97
C PHE A 33 0.37 -1.80 0.10
N SER A 34 1.51 -1.47 0.70
CA SER A 34 2.83 -1.72 0.16
C SER A 34 3.50 -2.81 0.98
N PRO A 35 3.79 -4.00 0.43
CA PRO A 35 4.48 -5.03 1.18
C PRO A 35 5.93 -4.60 1.45
N PRO A 36 6.59 -5.14 2.48
CA PRO A 36 8.03 -4.96 2.66
C PRO A 36 8.79 -5.37 1.40
N PHE A 37 9.83 -4.58 1.05
CA PHE A 37 10.69 -4.87 -0.09
C PHE A 37 11.91 -5.68 0.37
N PRO A 38 11.90 -7.02 0.20
CA PRO A 38 12.97 -7.89 0.67
C PRO A 38 14.32 -7.49 0.09
N ALA A 39 15.37 -7.65 0.89
CA ALA A 39 16.75 -7.29 0.56
C ALA A 39 17.02 -5.79 0.30
N LEU A 40 16.00 -4.93 0.30
CA LEU A 40 16.19 -3.48 0.26
C LEU A 40 16.16 -2.87 1.66
N TYR A 41 15.24 -3.34 2.50
CA TYR A 41 14.98 -2.77 3.83
C TYR A 41 14.72 -3.88 4.84
N ALA A 42 15.45 -3.87 5.96
CA ALA A 42 15.13 -4.59 7.17
C ALA A 42 14.52 -3.59 8.15
N TYR A 43 13.30 -3.83 8.60
CA TYR A 43 12.58 -2.92 9.48
C TYR A 43 12.76 -3.29 10.95
N THR A 44 12.95 -4.58 11.23
CA THR A 44 13.19 -5.12 12.58
C THR A 44 14.21 -6.26 12.51
N SER A 45 14.70 -6.71 13.67
CA SER A 45 15.52 -7.92 13.77
C SER A 45 14.68 -9.21 13.87
N SER A 46 13.35 -9.11 13.80
CA SER A 46 12.44 -10.25 13.92
C SER A 46 12.50 -11.17 12.70
N ALA A 47 12.44 -12.47 12.92
CA ALA A 47 12.27 -13.46 11.85
C ALA A 47 10.91 -13.32 11.12
N SER A 48 9.93 -12.64 11.73
CA SER A 48 8.64 -12.34 11.12
C SER A 48 8.67 -11.13 10.18
N ASP A 49 9.78 -10.39 10.15
CA ASP A 49 9.96 -9.28 9.20
C ASP A 49 10.25 -9.82 7.81
N LEU A 50 9.29 -9.71 6.91
CA LEU A 50 9.43 -10.12 5.51
C LEU A 50 10.54 -9.39 4.76
N GLY A 51 10.93 -8.19 5.23
CA GLY A 51 12.04 -7.40 4.70
C GLY A 51 13.40 -8.05 4.94
N ASN A 52 13.54 -8.87 5.98
CA ASN A 52 14.78 -9.55 6.34
C ASN A 52 15.12 -10.73 5.40
N SER A 53 14.21 -11.16 4.54
CA SER A 53 14.45 -12.27 3.62
C SER A 53 15.46 -11.88 2.54
N GLU A 54 16.72 -12.24 2.72
CA GLU A 54 17.78 -12.00 1.71
C GLU A 54 17.57 -12.80 0.43
N ASN A 55 16.88 -13.94 0.52
CA ASN A 55 16.70 -14.87 -0.58
C ASN A 55 15.23 -14.93 -1.06
N LEU A 56 14.87 -14.00 -1.95
CA LEU A 56 13.55 -13.98 -2.60
C LEU A 56 13.23 -15.23 -3.43
N LYS A 57 14.24 -16.03 -3.79
CA LYS A 57 14.01 -17.27 -4.57
C LYS A 57 13.47 -18.41 -3.71
N HIS A 58 13.74 -18.41 -2.41
CA HIS A 58 13.35 -19.49 -1.49
C HIS A 58 12.55 -18.99 -0.30
N GLU A 59 13.19 -18.43 0.71
CA GLU A 59 12.57 -18.07 1.99
C GLU A 59 11.54 -16.95 1.85
N GLY A 60 11.90 -15.84 1.22
CA GLY A 60 10.97 -14.74 0.99
C GLY A 60 9.75 -15.15 0.18
N LYS A 61 9.93 -16.04 -0.82
CA LYS A 61 8.81 -16.59 -1.58
C LYS A 61 7.88 -17.45 -0.71
N LEU A 62 8.43 -18.20 0.25
CA LEU A 62 7.65 -19.02 1.17
C LEU A 62 6.81 -18.13 2.10
N HIS A 63 7.41 -17.12 2.70
CA HIS A 63 6.72 -16.18 3.58
C HIS A 63 5.58 -15.44 2.84
N PHE A 64 5.83 -14.92 1.63
CA PHE A 64 4.79 -14.32 0.81
C PHE A 64 3.70 -15.32 0.38
N SER A 65 4.01 -16.61 0.23
CA SER A 65 3.00 -17.64 -0.06
C SER A 65 2.06 -17.83 1.12
N PHE A 66 2.58 -17.88 2.36
CA PHE A 66 1.75 -17.93 3.56
C PHE A 66 0.91 -16.66 3.74
N PHE A 67 1.53 -15.50 3.51
CA PHE A 67 0.85 -14.22 3.54
C PHE A 67 -0.36 -14.20 2.59
N PHE A 68 -0.17 -14.44 1.30
CA PHE A 68 -1.26 -14.40 0.32
C PHE A 68 -2.36 -15.43 0.59
N ARG A 69 -2.01 -16.61 1.11
CA ARG A 69 -3.00 -17.62 1.50
C ARG A 69 -3.93 -17.13 2.61
N GLN A 70 -3.38 -16.52 3.66
CA GLN A 70 -4.19 -15.97 4.74
C GLN A 70 -4.96 -14.74 4.26
N PHE A 71 -4.32 -13.90 3.45
CA PHE A 71 -4.92 -12.69 2.92
C PHE A 71 -6.16 -13.00 2.05
N ALA A 72 -6.06 -13.94 1.12
CA ALA A 72 -7.17 -14.36 0.28
C ALA A 72 -8.37 -14.90 1.09
N ARG A 73 -8.11 -15.50 2.25
CA ARG A 73 -9.17 -16.02 3.13
C ARG A 73 -9.96 -14.92 3.84
N VAL A 74 -9.30 -13.84 4.24
CA VAL A 74 -9.94 -12.76 5.01
C VAL A 74 -10.67 -11.74 4.11
N LEU A 75 -10.33 -11.66 2.83
CA LEU A 75 -10.99 -10.77 1.89
C LEU A 75 -12.38 -11.31 1.53
N LYS A 76 -13.39 -10.46 1.53
CA LYS A 76 -14.76 -10.83 1.14
C LYS A 76 -14.84 -11.23 -0.33
N PRO A 77 -15.75 -12.16 -0.71
CA PRO A 77 -15.95 -12.55 -2.10
C PRO A 77 -16.23 -11.34 -3.02
N GLY A 78 -15.66 -11.35 -4.21
CA GLY A 78 -15.84 -10.29 -5.20
C GLY A 78 -15.19 -8.95 -4.87
N ARG A 79 -14.52 -8.82 -3.72
CA ARG A 79 -13.89 -7.57 -3.26
C ARG A 79 -12.44 -7.45 -3.75
N ALA A 80 -11.97 -6.21 -3.83
CA ALA A 80 -10.68 -5.89 -4.41
C ALA A 80 -9.57 -5.75 -3.36
N VAL A 81 -8.35 -6.01 -3.79
CA VAL A 81 -7.12 -5.59 -3.12
C VAL A 81 -6.17 -4.95 -4.12
N VAL A 82 -5.49 -3.89 -3.71
CA VAL A 82 -4.46 -3.20 -4.48
C VAL A 82 -3.13 -3.31 -3.76
N VAL A 83 -2.16 -3.93 -4.41
CA VAL A 83 -0.80 -4.13 -3.87
C VAL A 83 0.16 -3.20 -4.60
N HIS A 84 0.73 -2.24 -3.86
CA HIS A 84 1.75 -1.36 -4.40
C HIS A 84 3.12 -2.05 -4.38
N CYS A 85 3.84 -2.01 -5.48
CA CYS A 85 5.22 -2.52 -5.53
C CYS A 85 6.04 -1.83 -6.62
N MET A 86 7.35 -2.09 -6.61
CA MET A 86 8.26 -1.77 -7.70
C MET A 86 9.15 -2.96 -8.02
N GLN A 87 9.81 -2.95 -9.18
CA GLN A 87 10.86 -3.93 -9.47
C GLN A 87 12.08 -3.68 -8.58
N LEU A 88 12.70 -4.75 -8.07
CA LEU A 88 13.80 -4.63 -7.12
C LEU A 88 15.16 -4.66 -7.82
N PRO A 89 16.03 -3.65 -7.61
CA PRO A 89 17.38 -3.68 -8.12
C PRO A 89 18.19 -4.82 -7.50
N ARG A 90 18.89 -5.60 -8.32
CA ARG A 90 19.88 -6.57 -7.84
C ARG A 90 21.15 -5.84 -7.48
N MET A 91 21.67 -6.10 -6.28
CA MET A 91 22.87 -5.45 -5.79
C MET A 91 24.12 -6.11 -6.39
N LYS A 92 25.16 -5.31 -6.69
CA LYS A 92 26.45 -5.81 -7.19
C LYS A 92 27.07 -6.93 -6.32
N ARG A 93 26.84 -6.88 -4.99
CA ARG A 93 27.30 -7.89 -4.03
C ARG A 93 26.76 -9.30 -4.31
N THR A 94 25.65 -9.42 -5.04
CA THR A 94 25.06 -10.71 -5.42
C THR A 94 25.60 -11.26 -6.74
N GLY A 95 26.60 -10.61 -7.36
CA GLY A 95 27.22 -11.02 -8.61
C GLY A 95 26.40 -10.73 -9.88
N GLU A 96 25.14 -10.33 -9.74
CA GLU A 96 24.25 -10.05 -10.86
C GLU A 96 23.81 -8.58 -10.84
N VAL A 97 23.95 -7.89 -11.96
CA VAL A 97 23.40 -6.54 -12.15
C VAL A 97 22.13 -6.65 -12.97
N GLY A 98 21.03 -6.05 -12.48
CA GLY A 98 19.76 -6.09 -13.17
C GLY A 98 18.58 -5.86 -12.23
N LEU A 99 17.43 -6.38 -12.58
CA LEU A 99 16.23 -6.30 -11.78
C LEU A 99 15.75 -7.71 -11.37
N PHE A 100 15.14 -7.78 -10.20
CA PHE A 100 14.34 -8.91 -9.78
C PHE A 100 12.88 -8.58 -10.09
N ASP A 101 12.19 -9.49 -10.78
CA ASP A 101 10.77 -9.34 -11.11
C ASP A 101 9.89 -9.57 -9.87
N PHE A 102 9.82 -8.56 -9.01
CA PHE A 102 9.02 -8.62 -7.79
C PHE A 102 7.52 -8.52 -8.11
N ARG A 103 7.13 -7.64 -9.04
CA ARG A 103 5.74 -7.55 -9.51
C ARG A 103 5.22 -8.90 -9.99
N GLY A 104 5.93 -9.57 -10.90
CA GLY A 104 5.52 -10.88 -11.40
C GLY A 104 5.52 -11.97 -10.33
N LEU A 105 6.40 -11.88 -9.31
CA LEU A 105 6.35 -12.77 -8.17
C LEU A 105 5.05 -12.59 -7.38
N LEU A 106 4.68 -11.35 -7.04
CA LEU A 106 3.45 -11.06 -6.29
C LEU A 106 2.20 -11.51 -7.05
N ILE A 107 2.14 -11.26 -8.39
CA ILE A 107 1.03 -11.72 -9.23
C ILE A 107 0.90 -13.26 -9.13
N ARG A 108 1.97 -13.99 -9.40
CA ARG A 108 1.95 -15.46 -9.34
C ARG A 108 1.58 -16.03 -7.97
N LEU A 109 1.96 -15.35 -6.89
CA LEU A 109 1.62 -15.79 -5.53
C LEU A 109 0.16 -15.46 -5.18
N GLY A 110 -0.35 -14.30 -5.61
CA GLY A 110 -1.76 -13.95 -5.47
C GLY A 110 -2.67 -14.95 -6.19
N GLU A 111 -2.36 -15.27 -7.46
CA GLU A 111 -3.12 -16.25 -8.25
C GLU A 111 -3.07 -17.65 -7.64
N ARG A 112 -1.91 -18.10 -7.14
CA ARG A 112 -1.79 -19.39 -6.44
C ARG A 112 -2.59 -19.43 -5.14
N ALA A 113 -2.81 -18.30 -4.50
CA ALA A 113 -3.67 -18.20 -3.32
C ALA A 113 -5.16 -18.15 -3.66
N GLY A 114 -5.52 -18.13 -4.95
CA GLY A 114 -6.89 -18.11 -5.45
C GLY A 114 -7.43 -16.71 -5.76
N LEU A 115 -6.61 -15.66 -5.68
CA LEU A 115 -7.01 -14.33 -6.12
C LEU A 115 -6.97 -14.24 -7.66
N VAL A 116 -7.84 -13.43 -8.22
CA VAL A 116 -7.88 -13.15 -9.66
C VAL A 116 -7.08 -11.87 -9.93
N TYR A 117 -5.97 -11.96 -10.65
CA TYR A 117 -5.28 -10.78 -11.16
C TYR A 117 -6.11 -10.15 -12.29
N GLU A 118 -6.43 -8.86 -12.17
CA GLU A 118 -7.25 -8.17 -13.15
C GLU A 118 -6.44 -7.21 -14.01
N TYR A 119 -5.63 -6.36 -13.41
CA TYR A 119 -4.73 -5.42 -14.09
C TYR A 119 -3.82 -4.70 -13.09
N ASP A 120 -2.99 -3.78 -13.59
CA ASP A 120 -2.19 -2.88 -12.76
C ASP A 120 -2.06 -1.50 -13.40
N TRP A 121 -1.98 -0.48 -12.54
CA TRP A 121 -1.59 0.86 -12.96
C TRP A 121 -0.09 1.04 -12.80
N LEU A 122 0.48 1.89 -13.65
CA LEU A 122 1.83 2.40 -13.50
C LEU A 122 1.78 3.80 -12.86
N ILE A 123 2.58 4.02 -11.80
CA ILE A 123 2.80 5.35 -11.24
C ILE A 123 4.14 5.87 -11.76
N ARG A 124 4.11 7.05 -12.38
CA ARG A 124 5.32 7.73 -12.84
C ARG A 124 6.23 8.06 -11.66
N LYS A 125 7.54 7.89 -11.85
CA LYS A 125 8.58 8.32 -10.91
C LYS A 125 9.55 9.29 -11.58
N ASN A 126 10.08 10.23 -10.80
CA ASN A 126 11.11 11.16 -11.26
C ASN A 126 12.44 10.39 -11.45
N PRO A 127 13.01 10.37 -12.68
CA PRO A 127 14.23 9.61 -12.97
C PRO A 127 15.41 10.03 -12.09
N GLN A 128 15.61 11.32 -11.89
CA GLN A 128 16.73 11.83 -11.10
C GLN A 128 16.59 11.52 -9.61
N GLY A 129 15.39 11.73 -9.05
CA GLY A 129 15.11 11.38 -7.65
C GLY A 129 15.30 9.89 -7.39
N GLN A 130 14.90 9.07 -8.33
CA GLN A 130 15.05 7.62 -8.23
C GLN A 130 16.51 7.18 -8.36
N ALA A 131 17.28 7.76 -9.28
CA ALA A 131 18.69 7.45 -9.43
C ALA A 131 19.53 7.80 -8.19
N ILE A 132 19.24 8.95 -7.56
CA ILE A 132 19.88 9.35 -6.30
C ILE A 132 19.56 8.34 -5.19
N ARG A 133 18.30 7.93 -5.09
CA ARG A 133 17.82 6.99 -4.06
C ARG A 133 18.37 5.58 -4.24
N THR A 134 18.35 5.07 -5.47
CA THR A 134 18.73 3.68 -5.77
C THR A 134 20.21 3.53 -6.11
N LYS A 135 20.94 4.63 -6.31
CA LYS A 135 22.35 4.66 -6.80
C LYS A 135 22.54 3.81 -8.06
N SER A 136 21.52 3.76 -8.92
CA SER A 136 21.50 2.96 -10.13
C SER A 136 21.93 3.77 -11.36
N ARG A 137 22.27 3.06 -12.44
CA ARG A 137 22.62 3.67 -13.73
C ARG A 137 21.35 4.00 -14.52
N GLU A 138 20.64 5.00 -14.09
CA GLU A 138 19.50 5.53 -14.85
C GLU A 138 19.96 6.49 -15.94
N MET A 139 19.10 6.75 -16.92
CA MET A 139 19.35 7.72 -17.96
C MET A 139 19.42 9.13 -17.35
N GLN A 140 20.61 9.55 -17.03
CA GLN A 140 20.96 10.87 -16.52
C GLN A 140 21.93 11.56 -17.47
N PHE A 141 22.09 12.87 -17.34
CA PHE A 141 23.05 13.62 -18.16
C PHE A 141 24.47 13.04 -18.13
N ALA A 142 24.94 12.60 -16.95
CA ALA A 142 26.24 11.95 -16.81
C ALA A 142 26.39 10.64 -17.59
N GLY A 143 25.28 10.01 -17.97
CA GLY A 143 25.26 8.79 -18.79
C GLY A 143 25.22 9.05 -20.29
N LEU A 144 24.93 10.27 -20.71
CA LEU A 144 24.70 10.60 -22.13
C LEU A 144 25.93 10.31 -23.00
N GLU A 145 27.10 10.67 -22.52
CA GLU A 145 28.39 10.50 -23.19
C GLU A 145 29.14 9.23 -22.75
N SER A 146 28.46 8.31 -22.05
CA SER A 146 28.99 7.04 -21.61
C SER A 146 28.35 5.88 -22.40
N ASP A 147 28.64 4.62 -21.99
CA ASP A 147 28.00 3.45 -22.55
C ASP A 147 26.49 3.43 -22.21
N ARG A 148 25.67 3.95 -23.09
CA ARG A 148 24.22 4.06 -22.95
C ARG A 148 23.51 2.71 -22.92
N ALA A 149 24.12 1.65 -23.45
CA ALA A 149 23.58 0.29 -23.36
C ALA A 149 23.45 -0.21 -21.91
N ARG A 150 24.15 0.42 -20.97
CA ARG A 150 24.11 0.11 -19.55
C ARG A 150 23.17 1.01 -18.74
N CYS A 151 22.55 1.98 -19.40
CA CYS A 151 21.59 2.89 -18.75
C CYS A 151 20.17 2.37 -18.91
N ARG A 152 19.31 2.60 -17.94
CA ARG A 152 17.89 2.28 -17.98
C ARG A 152 17.04 3.51 -17.66
N GLY A 153 15.78 3.48 -18.05
CA GLY A 153 14.78 4.45 -17.61
C GLY A 153 14.49 4.31 -16.11
N ALA A 154 13.79 5.29 -15.56
CA ALA A 154 13.26 5.21 -14.20
C ALA A 154 12.34 3.99 -14.05
N LEU A 155 12.37 3.38 -12.87
CA LEU A 155 11.37 2.37 -12.50
C LEU A 155 10.12 3.07 -12.02
N GLY A 156 9.00 2.81 -12.69
CA GLY A 156 7.69 3.17 -12.15
C GLY A 156 7.31 2.26 -10.99
N ASP A 157 6.37 2.71 -10.17
CA ASP A 157 5.70 1.83 -9.22
C ASP A 157 4.46 1.21 -9.87
N TYR A 158 4.10 0.03 -9.42
CA TYR A 158 2.92 -0.70 -9.89
C TYR A 158 1.87 -0.77 -8.77
N LEU A 159 0.62 -0.62 -9.15
CA LEU A 159 -0.54 -0.89 -8.29
C LEU A 159 -1.25 -2.12 -8.85
N ILE A 160 -0.88 -3.28 -8.36
CA ILE A 160 -1.42 -4.57 -8.81
C ILE A 160 -2.80 -4.74 -8.18
N LYS A 161 -3.85 -4.82 -9.00
CA LYS A 161 -5.21 -5.09 -8.54
C LYS A 161 -5.54 -6.56 -8.68
N PHE A 162 -5.95 -7.15 -7.56
CA PHE A 162 -6.58 -8.46 -7.52
C PHE A 162 -8.03 -8.33 -7.05
N ARG A 163 -8.80 -9.36 -7.31
CA ARG A 163 -10.15 -9.56 -6.81
C ARG A 163 -10.27 -10.95 -6.17
N ALA A 164 -10.94 -11.03 -5.03
CA ALA A 164 -11.33 -12.32 -4.46
C ALA A 164 -12.37 -13.00 -5.36
N PRO A 165 -12.31 -14.33 -5.54
CA PRO A 165 -13.35 -15.07 -6.26
C PRO A 165 -14.74 -14.86 -5.65
N GLY A 166 -15.78 -15.05 -6.45
CA GLY A 166 -17.16 -14.93 -6.01
C GLY A 166 -17.81 -13.61 -6.41
N VAL A 167 -19.02 -13.41 -5.92
CA VAL A 167 -19.86 -12.24 -6.21
C VAL A 167 -19.75 -11.23 -5.07
N ASN A 168 -19.68 -9.95 -5.42
CA ASN A 168 -19.77 -8.87 -4.44
C ASN A 168 -21.26 -8.58 -4.14
N ASP A 169 -21.72 -9.02 -2.98
CA ASP A 169 -23.11 -8.83 -2.54
C ASP A 169 -23.44 -7.36 -2.20
N THR A 170 -22.41 -6.55 -1.97
CA THR A 170 -22.54 -5.11 -1.68
C THR A 170 -21.80 -4.28 -2.72
N PRO A 171 -22.41 -4.05 -3.91
CA PRO A 171 -21.77 -3.28 -4.99
C PRO A 171 -21.42 -1.86 -4.56
N ILE A 172 -20.23 -1.40 -4.93
CA ILE A 172 -19.73 -0.05 -4.65
C ILE A 172 -20.43 0.91 -5.61
N ARG A 173 -21.29 1.81 -5.10
CA ARG A 173 -22.16 2.66 -5.91
C ARG A 173 -22.36 4.08 -5.36
N SER A 174 -21.69 4.46 -4.30
CA SER A 174 -21.91 5.75 -3.66
C SER A 174 -21.67 6.90 -4.61
N ARG A 175 -22.75 7.59 -4.94
CA ARG A 175 -22.71 8.79 -5.79
C ARG A 175 -21.95 9.91 -5.09
N GLY A 176 -21.18 10.66 -5.85
CA GLY A 176 -20.46 11.84 -5.35
C GLY A 176 -19.09 11.56 -4.73
N GLN A 177 -18.70 10.30 -4.50
CA GLN A 177 -17.37 9.97 -3.99
C GLN A 177 -16.27 10.13 -5.03
N VAL A 178 -16.60 9.82 -6.30
CA VAL A 178 -15.70 9.99 -7.45
C VAL A 178 -16.41 10.86 -8.46
N SER A 179 -15.82 11.99 -8.82
CA SER A 179 -16.36 12.84 -9.87
C SER A 179 -16.22 12.15 -11.23
N ARG A 180 -17.03 12.60 -12.22
CA ARG A 180 -16.92 12.08 -13.60
C ARG A 180 -15.51 12.32 -14.19
N ASN A 181 -14.91 13.46 -13.91
CA ASN A 181 -13.59 13.79 -14.40
C ASN A 181 -12.51 12.92 -13.73
N ASP A 182 -12.60 12.70 -12.41
CA ASP A 182 -11.71 11.79 -11.70
C ASP A 182 -11.83 10.36 -12.23
N TRP A 183 -13.06 9.88 -12.46
CA TRP A 183 -13.29 8.56 -13.03
C TRP A 183 -12.59 8.37 -14.37
N ILE A 184 -12.68 9.37 -15.27
CA ILE A 184 -12.00 9.35 -16.57
C ILE A 184 -10.47 9.36 -16.38
N ALA A 185 -9.96 10.27 -15.54
CA ALA A 185 -8.53 10.42 -15.32
C ALA A 185 -7.90 9.19 -14.63
N TRP A 186 -8.63 8.57 -13.68
CA TRP A 186 -8.13 7.41 -12.94
C TRP A 186 -8.25 6.09 -13.73
N ALA A 187 -9.00 6.09 -14.85
CA ALA A 187 -9.06 4.97 -15.77
C ALA A 187 -7.79 4.84 -16.64
N GLU A 188 -6.94 5.88 -16.70
CA GLU A 188 -5.68 5.82 -17.43
C GLU A 188 -4.75 4.75 -16.88
N ALA A 189 -4.07 4.01 -17.77
CA ALA A 189 -3.16 2.92 -17.39
C ALA A 189 -1.92 3.40 -16.61
N ALA A 190 -1.57 4.69 -16.74
CA ALA A 190 -0.45 5.30 -16.05
C ALA A 190 -0.90 6.60 -15.37
N TRP A 191 -0.69 6.69 -14.06
CA TRP A 191 -0.94 7.91 -13.29
C TRP A 191 0.31 8.79 -13.30
N MET A 192 0.26 9.86 -14.09
CA MET A 192 1.37 10.78 -14.33
C MET A 192 1.39 11.96 -13.36
N ASP A 193 0.30 12.18 -12.63
CA ASP A 193 0.00 13.35 -11.80
C ASP A 193 0.19 13.12 -10.31
N ILE A 194 0.77 11.97 -9.92
CA ILE A 194 1.06 11.67 -8.51
C ILE A 194 2.31 12.45 -8.07
N ASP A 195 2.14 13.31 -7.05
CA ASP A 195 3.28 13.92 -6.36
C ASP A 195 3.92 12.90 -5.43
N GLU A 196 5.19 12.56 -5.69
CA GLU A 196 5.96 11.59 -4.91
C GLU A 196 6.23 12.07 -3.47
N SER A 197 6.13 13.37 -3.21
CA SER A 197 6.36 13.97 -1.90
C SER A 197 5.11 14.03 -1.03
N ASP A 198 3.91 13.88 -1.62
CA ASP A 198 2.64 13.88 -0.89
C ASP A 198 2.44 12.58 -0.10
N THR A 199 3.09 12.53 1.05
CA THR A 199 3.11 11.40 1.97
C THR A 199 2.94 11.90 3.40
N LEU A 200 2.49 11.04 4.31
CA LEU A 200 2.52 11.36 5.74
C LEU A 200 3.95 11.68 6.19
N ASN A 201 4.04 12.51 7.24
CA ASN A 201 5.29 13.07 7.74
C ASN A 201 6.33 11.96 8.06
N LYS A 202 7.39 11.93 7.26
CA LYS A 202 8.49 10.98 7.41
C LYS A 202 9.32 11.19 8.68
N ALA A 203 9.34 12.40 9.22
CA ALA A 203 10.16 12.75 10.39
C ALA A 203 9.63 12.10 11.67
N GLU A 204 8.31 11.88 11.78
CA GLU A 204 7.68 11.32 12.96
C GLU A 204 7.89 9.80 13.12
N GLY A 205 8.24 9.11 12.05
CA GLY A 205 8.47 7.65 12.06
C GLY A 205 9.94 7.24 12.15
N ARG A 206 10.88 8.18 12.33
CA ARG A 206 12.31 7.87 12.43
C ARG A 206 12.70 7.63 13.89
N GLY A 207 13.00 6.37 14.24
CA GLY A 207 13.79 6.06 15.44
C GLY A 207 15.26 6.46 15.25
N GLU A 208 16.02 6.61 16.32
CA GLU A 208 17.45 7.01 16.27
C GLU A 208 18.31 6.08 15.42
N ASP A 209 17.96 4.79 15.31
CA ASP A 209 18.64 3.77 14.52
C ASP A 209 18.05 3.57 13.11
N ASP A 210 16.94 4.22 12.78
CA ASP A 210 16.15 3.98 11.56
C ASP A 210 16.53 4.95 10.47
N THR A 211 17.68 4.77 9.97
CA THR A 211 18.45 5.82 9.33
C THR A 211 18.00 6.21 7.94
N ARG A 212 17.12 5.53 7.20
CA ARG A 212 16.98 5.97 5.78
C ARG A 212 15.76 5.49 4.99
N HIS A 213 14.82 4.69 5.50
CA HIS A 213 14.03 3.85 4.60
C HIS A 213 12.52 3.85 4.76
N ILE A 214 11.93 4.82 5.46
CA ILE A 214 10.48 4.98 5.44
C ILE A 214 10.10 5.59 4.10
N CYS A 215 9.44 4.79 3.27
CA CYS A 215 8.80 5.23 2.03
C CYS A 215 7.29 5.01 2.16
N PRO A 216 6.55 5.88 2.88
CA PRO A 216 5.10 5.77 2.95
C PRO A 216 4.50 5.86 1.56
N LEU A 217 3.41 5.13 1.33
CA LEU A 217 2.65 5.25 0.09
C LEU A 217 2.05 6.65 -0.01
N GLN A 218 2.02 7.21 -1.21
CA GLN A 218 1.51 8.56 -1.46
C GLN A 218 0.03 8.64 -1.12
N ILE A 219 -0.36 9.70 -0.44
CA ILE A 219 -1.74 9.96 -0.01
C ILE A 219 -2.73 9.95 -1.19
N PRO A 220 -2.45 10.61 -2.35
CA PRO A 220 -3.35 10.56 -3.50
C PRO A 220 -3.57 9.15 -4.04
N VAL A 221 -2.55 8.30 -4.03
CA VAL A 221 -2.66 6.90 -4.48
C VAL A 221 -3.63 6.13 -3.60
N ILE A 222 -3.45 6.22 -2.27
CA ILE A 222 -4.32 5.54 -1.31
C ILE A 222 -5.75 6.06 -1.44
N ARG A 223 -5.93 7.38 -1.51
CA ARG A 223 -7.25 8.03 -1.61
C ARG A 223 -8.02 7.58 -2.85
N ARG A 224 -7.36 7.53 -4.03
CA ARG A 224 -7.98 6.99 -5.26
C ARG A 224 -8.45 5.55 -5.06
N CYS A 225 -7.58 4.70 -4.54
CA CYS A 225 -7.93 3.29 -4.31
C CYS A 225 -9.08 3.12 -3.31
N VAL A 226 -9.07 3.86 -2.20
CA VAL A 226 -10.14 3.83 -1.19
C VAL A 226 -11.48 4.27 -1.79
N LYS A 227 -11.51 5.37 -2.54
CA LYS A 227 -12.73 5.87 -3.20
C LYS A 227 -13.25 4.94 -4.29
N LEU A 228 -12.36 4.32 -5.08
CA LEU A 228 -12.74 3.43 -6.16
C LEU A 228 -13.29 2.08 -5.67
N PHE A 229 -12.75 1.54 -4.57
CA PHE A 229 -12.94 0.14 -4.21
C PHE A 229 -13.56 -0.10 -2.84
N SER A 230 -14.05 0.94 -2.18
CA SER A 230 -14.80 0.81 -0.92
C SER A 230 -15.90 1.85 -0.77
N GLU A 231 -16.87 1.53 0.10
CA GLU A 231 -17.94 2.43 0.52
C GLU A 231 -17.66 3.00 1.92
N PRO A 232 -18.22 4.18 2.28
CA PRO A 232 -18.19 4.68 3.66
C PRO A 232 -18.71 3.64 4.66
N GLY A 233 -18.03 3.51 5.80
CA GLY A 233 -18.36 2.53 6.84
C GLY A 233 -17.79 1.14 6.62
N GLU A 234 -17.28 0.83 5.42
CA GLU A 234 -16.62 -0.45 5.14
C GLU A 234 -15.22 -0.54 5.76
N VAL A 235 -14.74 -1.76 5.95
CA VAL A 235 -13.44 -2.03 6.55
C VAL A 235 -12.34 -2.04 5.48
N VAL A 236 -11.43 -1.09 5.57
CA VAL A 236 -10.16 -1.08 4.84
C VAL A 236 -9.08 -1.72 5.69
N PHE A 237 -8.34 -2.68 5.13
CA PHE A 237 -7.31 -3.43 5.85
C PHE A 237 -5.92 -3.14 5.27
N SER A 238 -4.94 -2.90 6.15
CA SER A 238 -3.52 -2.91 5.78
C SER A 238 -2.73 -3.90 6.63
N PRO A 239 -2.16 -4.96 6.04
CA PRO A 239 -1.33 -5.92 6.77
C PRO A 239 0.04 -5.36 7.16
N PHE A 240 0.45 -4.26 6.55
CA PHE A 240 1.73 -3.58 6.77
C PHE A 240 1.48 -2.08 6.97
N THR A 241 0.92 -1.74 8.12
CA THR A 241 0.39 -0.40 8.41
C THR A 241 1.47 0.70 8.40
N GLY A 242 2.71 0.35 8.76
CA GLY A 242 3.79 1.33 8.87
C GLY A 242 3.41 2.48 9.79
N ILE A 243 3.61 3.71 9.33
CA ILE A 243 3.19 4.93 10.07
C ILE A 243 1.69 5.26 9.91
N GLY A 244 0.91 4.39 9.27
CA GLY A 244 -0.55 4.51 9.20
C GLY A 244 -1.10 5.31 8.03
N SER A 245 -0.40 5.41 6.90
CA SER A 245 -0.85 6.19 5.73
C SER A 245 -2.18 5.71 5.19
N GLU A 246 -2.35 4.41 5.02
CA GLU A 246 -3.58 3.78 4.54
C GLU A 246 -4.73 3.99 5.54
N GLY A 247 -4.42 3.86 6.84
CA GLY A 247 -5.39 4.07 7.91
C GLY A 247 -5.85 5.51 8.01
N TYR A 248 -4.92 6.47 7.95
CA TYR A 248 -5.23 7.89 7.94
C TYR A 248 -6.21 8.25 6.81
N VAL A 249 -5.92 7.81 5.59
CA VAL A 249 -6.81 8.07 4.45
C VAL A 249 -8.15 7.34 4.62
N ALA A 250 -8.15 6.09 5.04
CA ALA A 250 -9.38 5.33 5.22
C ALA A 250 -10.34 6.02 6.20
N VAL A 251 -9.85 6.45 7.38
CA VAL A 251 -10.69 7.09 8.40
C VAL A 251 -11.11 8.50 7.98
N SER A 252 -10.24 9.29 7.33
CA SER A 252 -10.59 10.62 6.83
C SER A 252 -11.67 10.55 5.74
N GLU A 253 -11.65 9.51 4.89
CA GLU A 253 -12.66 9.28 3.85
C GLU A 253 -13.90 8.51 4.38
N GLY A 254 -14.05 8.34 5.68
CA GLY A 254 -15.23 7.76 6.30
C GLY A 254 -15.31 6.24 6.30
N ARG A 255 -14.23 5.55 6.05
CA ARG A 255 -14.13 4.09 6.19
C ARG A 255 -13.67 3.74 7.60
N ARG A 256 -13.90 2.50 7.99
CA ARG A 256 -13.27 1.91 9.17
C ARG A 256 -11.93 1.31 8.78
N PHE A 257 -10.96 1.36 9.66
CA PHE A 257 -9.64 0.84 9.36
C PHE A 257 -9.21 -0.27 10.32
N TYR A 258 -8.68 -1.35 9.76
CA TYR A 258 -8.01 -2.40 10.51
C TYR A 258 -6.59 -2.60 9.99
N GLY A 259 -5.59 -2.69 10.87
CA GLY A 259 -4.21 -2.83 10.46
C GLY A 259 -3.39 -3.76 11.31
N CYS A 260 -2.22 -4.16 10.79
CA CYS A 260 -1.18 -4.85 11.55
C CYS A 260 0.14 -4.09 11.39
N GLU A 261 0.89 -3.93 12.49
CA GLU A 261 2.22 -3.36 12.47
C GLU A 261 3.12 -4.10 13.46
N LEU A 262 4.31 -4.46 13.01
CA LEU A 262 5.26 -5.26 13.79
C LEU A 262 6.16 -4.40 14.68
N LYS A 263 6.49 -3.18 14.23
CA LYS A 263 7.44 -2.29 14.89
C LYS A 263 6.74 -1.34 15.86
N ASP A 264 7.19 -1.31 17.12
CA ASP A 264 6.60 -0.50 18.21
C ASP A 264 6.45 0.98 17.85
N GLU A 265 7.50 1.60 17.34
CA GLU A 265 7.51 3.03 17.03
C GLU A 265 6.56 3.36 15.87
N TYR A 266 6.45 2.46 14.87
CA TYR A 266 5.52 2.63 13.76
C TYR A 266 4.09 2.43 14.22
N HIS A 267 3.82 1.43 15.05
CA HIS A 267 2.51 1.21 15.65
C HIS A 267 2.02 2.44 16.42
N ALA A 268 2.86 3.00 17.30
CA ALA A 268 2.53 4.21 18.06
C ALA A 268 2.28 5.41 17.14
N THR A 269 3.07 5.57 16.08
CA THR A 269 2.92 6.64 15.08
C THR A 269 1.65 6.46 14.26
N ALA A 270 1.33 5.23 13.87
CA ALA A 270 0.09 4.91 13.16
C ALA A 270 -1.14 5.35 13.98
N LEU A 271 -1.20 5.00 15.26
CA LEU A 271 -2.34 5.39 16.10
C LEU A 271 -2.51 6.92 16.19
N ARG A 272 -1.41 7.69 16.28
CA ARG A 272 -1.47 9.17 16.24
C ARG A 272 -2.01 9.68 14.90
N ASN A 273 -1.54 9.12 13.79
CA ASN A 273 -1.97 9.51 12.45
C ASN A 273 -3.43 9.15 12.18
N LEU A 274 -3.91 8.01 12.64
CA LEU A 274 -5.32 7.62 12.53
C LEU A 274 -6.22 8.57 13.33
N SER A 275 -5.82 8.92 14.56
CA SER A 275 -6.54 9.90 15.36
C SER A 275 -6.61 11.27 14.67
N ARG A 276 -5.52 11.71 14.02
CA ARG A 276 -5.51 12.93 13.21
C ARG A 276 -6.51 12.87 12.06
N GLY A 277 -6.53 11.78 11.28
CA GLY A 277 -7.48 11.60 10.18
C GLY A 277 -8.94 11.62 10.64
N MET A 278 -9.22 11.06 11.81
CA MET A 278 -10.57 11.15 12.42
C MET A 278 -10.96 12.59 12.76
N ASN A 279 -10.04 13.36 13.35
CA ASN A 279 -10.30 14.76 13.73
C ASN A 279 -10.55 15.64 12.49
N GLU A 280 -9.77 15.45 11.43
CA GLU A 280 -9.96 16.15 10.15
C GLU A 280 -11.35 15.85 9.55
N ARG A 281 -11.77 14.59 9.53
CA ARG A 281 -13.11 14.20 9.08
C ARG A 281 -14.23 14.86 9.87
N VAL A 282 -14.10 14.98 11.20
CA VAL A 282 -15.09 15.63 12.05
C VAL A 282 -15.16 17.11 11.71
N SER A 283 -14.01 17.79 11.63
CA SER A 283 -13.94 19.23 11.30
C SER A 283 -14.52 19.55 9.92
N GLU A 284 -14.24 18.71 8.91
CA GLU A 284 -14.83 18.90 7.57
C GLU A 284 -16.36 18.75 7.57
N ARG A 285 -16.89 17.79 8.33
CA ARG A 285 -18.35 17.61 8.48
C ARG A 285 -19.01 18.80 9.16
N GLU A 286 -18.44 19.30 10.25
CA GLU A 286 -18.94 20.48 10.94
C GLU A 286 -18.95 21.70 10.02
N THR A 287 -17.86 21.94 9.29
CA THR A 287 -17.76 23.03 8.31
C THR A 287 -18.82 22.91 7.22
N SER A 288 -19.08 21.70 6.72
CA SER A 288 -20.12 21.46 5.69
C SER A 288 -21.51 21.72 6.21
N LEU A 289 -21.83 21.29 7.44
CA LEU A 289 -23.14 21.56 8.06
C LEU A 289 -23.40 23.06 8.23
N PHE A 290 -22.42 23.80 8.74
CA PHE A 290 -22.54 25.28 8.86
C PHE A 290 -22.69 25.98 7.51
N ALA A 291 -22.05 25.46 6.45
CA ALA A 291 -22.19 26.00 5.10
C ALA A 291 -23.57 25.71 4.47
N GLU A 292 -24.20 24.58 4.83
CA GLU A 292 -25.58 24.27 4.39
C GLU A 292 -26.61 25.10 5.14
N GLU A 293 -26.47 25.30 6.44
CA GLU A 293 -27.35 26.14 7.26
C GLU A 293 -27.27 27.63 6.88
N ALA A 294 -26.15 28.09 6.35
CA ALA A 294 -25.95 29.48 5.91
C ALA A 294 -26.48 29.79 4.48
N ARG A 295 -27.06 28.83 3.79
CA ARG A 295 -27.70 29.04 2.48
C ARG A 295 -29.11 29.60 2.69
N PRO A 296 -29.41 30.80 2.11
CA PRO A 296 -30.71 31.45 2.26
C PRO A 296 -31.85 30.67 1.62
#